data_ff3d4bb7bed5d9e076cc22a2008b7fa4
#
_entry.id   ff3d4bb7bed5d9e076cc22a2008b7fa4
#
_cell.length_a   1.000
_cell.length_b   1.000
_cell.length_c   1.000
_cell.angle_alpha   90.00
_cell.angle_beta   90.00
_cell.angle_gamma   90.00
#
_symmetry.space_group_name_H-M   'P 1'
#
loop_
_entity.id
_entity.type
_entity.pdbx_description
1 polymer ?
#
loop_
_entity_poly.entity_id
_entity_poly.type
_entity_poly.pdbx_seq_one_letter_code
_entity_poly.pdbx_strand_id
1 'polypeptide(L)'
;MDAIRLHYTVPGDDFTRAGEASADLKARLKKLGIPADAVRKVAIALYEGEINLAIHAGGGEIDVAVTDESVDMTLTDQGPGIPDIALAIR
;
A
#
# COMPACT_ATOMS: atom_id res chain seq x y z
N MET A 1 5.18 15.35 12.90
CA MET A 1 3.82 14.84 12.68
C MET A 1 3.76 13.37 13.06
N ASP A 2 2.78 12.99 13.83
CA ASP A 2 2.58 11.58 14.14
C ASP A 2 2.21 10.82 12.87
N ALA A 3 2.60 9.55 12.81
CA ALA A 3 2.28 8.72 11.66
C ALA A 3 0.78 8.49 11.54
N ILE A 4 0.27 8.63 10.33
CA ILE A 4 -1.09 8.22 10.00
C ILE A 4 -1.02 6.76 9.60
N ARG A 5 -1.78 5.91 10.29
CA ARG A 5 -1.74 4.46 10.05
C ARG A 5 -3.01 4.00 9.36
N LEU A 6 -2.82 3.21 8.33
CA LEU A 6 -3.91 2.63 7.54
C LEU A 6 -3.69 1.13 7.42
N HIS A 7 -4.78 0.40 7.30
CA HIS A 7 -4.74 -1.05 7.16
C HIS A 7 -5.71 -1.48 6.06
N TYR A 8 -5.26 -2.40 5.22
CA TYR A 8 -6.08 -2.95 4.14
C TYR A 8 -5.98 -4.47 4.15
N THR A 9 -7.10 -5.13 3.86
CA THR A 9 -7.16 -6.57 3.67
C THR A 9 -7.33 -6.85 2.18
N VAL A 10 -6.51 -7.73 1.63
CA VAL A 10 -6.56 -8.11 0.22
C VAL A 10 -7.11 -9.53 0.12
N PRO A 11 -8.30 -9.73 -0.46
CA PRO A 11 -8.86 -11.06 -0.66
C PRO A 11 -8.04 -11.85 -1.69
N GLY A 12 -7.84 -13.15 -1.44
CA GLY A 12 -7.01 -13.98 -2.30
C GLY A 12 -7.63 -14.36 -3.62
N ASP A 13 -8.95 -14.53 -3.66
CA ASP A 13 -9.61 -15.06 -4.85
C ASP A 13 -10.44 -14.02 -5.61
N ASP A 14 -10.35 -12.77 -5.22
CA ASP A 14 -11.16 -11.72 -5.81
C ASP A 14 -10.29 -10.72 -6.54
N PHE A 15 -9.98 -11.04 -7.79
CA PHE A 15 -9.15 -10.18 -8.64
C PHE A 15 -9.86 -8.88 -9.04
N THR A 16 -11.19 -8.84 -8.92
CA THR A 16 -11.93 -7.62 -9.25
C THR A 16 -11.71 -6.52 -8.23
N ARG A 17 -11.29 -6.88 -7.02
CA ARG A 17 -11.00 -5.92 -5.95
C ARG A 17 -9.54 -5.55 -5.87
N ALA A 18 -8.68 -6.15 -6.67
CA ALA A 18 -7.27 -5.78 -6.72
C ALA A 18 -7.16 -4.32 -7.21
N GLY A 19 -6.42 -3.51 -6.47
CA GLY A 19 -6.31 -2.09 -6.77
C GLY A 19 -7.11 -1.18 -5.84
N GLU A 20 -8.04 -1.73 -5.05
CA GLU A 20 -8.82 -0.92 -4.12
C GLU A 20 -7.94 -0.23 -3.06
N ALA A 21 -6.96 -0.96 -2.51
CA ALA A 21 -6.08 -0.39 -1.50
C ALA A 21 -5.21 0.72 -2.09
N SER A 22 -4.63 0.52 -3.26
CA SER A 22 -3.79 1.53 -3.90
C SER A 22 -4.61 2.76 -4.29
N ALA A 23 -5.83 2.57 -4.77
CA ALA A 23 -6.72 3.69 -5.12
C ALA A 23 -7.10 4.50 -3.88
N ASP A 24 -7.43 3.83 -2.78
CA ASP A 24 -7.78 4.50 -1.53
C ASP A 24 -6.59 5.26 -0.96
N LEU A 25 -5.42 4.63 -0.92
CA LEU A 25 -4.21 5.28 -0.42
C LEU A 25 -3.85 6.49 -1.28
N LYS A 26 -3.94 6.36 -2.59
CA LYS A 26 -3.69 7.47 -3.50
C LYS A 26 -4.57 8.68 -3.18
N ALA A 27 -5.87 8.43 -2.99
CA ALA A 27 -6.80 9.51 -2.66
C ALA A 27 -6.47 10.17 -1.33
N ARG A 28 -6.10 9.39 -0.32
CA ARG A 28 -5.73 9.91 0.99
C ARG A 28 -4.46 10.73 0.96
N LEU A 29 -3.46 10.27 0.22
CA LEU A 29 -2.19 11.00 0.09
C LEU A 29 -2.39 12.34 -0.61
N LYS A 30 -3.26 12.39 -1.62
CA LYS A 30 -3.59 13.64 -2.29
C LYS A 30 -4.23 14.63 -1.32
N LYS A 31 -5.13 14.18 -0.47
CA LYS A 31 -5.78 15.02 0.53
C LYS A 31 -4.79 15.56 1.55
N LEU A 32 -3.74 14.82 1.83
CA LEU A 32 -2.69 15.25 2.76
C LEU A 32 -1.71 16.25 2.14
N GLY A 33 -1.84 16.52 0.84
CA GLY A 33 -0.94 17.44 0.16
C GLY A 33 0.40 16.85 -0.22
N ILE A 34 0.50 15.52 -0.27
CA ILE A 34 1.73 14.85 -0.70
C ILE A 34 2.00 15.17 -2.17
N PRO A 35 3.25 15.47 -2.56
CA PRO A 35 3.56 15.79 -3.95
C PRO A 35 3.12 14.69 -4.93
N ALA A 36 2.63 15.09 -6.09
CA ALA A 36 2.05 14.18 -7.08
C ALA A 36 3.01 13.07 -7.51
N ASP A 37 4.30 13.37 -7.64
CA ASP A 37 5.29 12.36 -8.02
C ASP A 37 5.40 11.27 -6.97
N ALA A 38 5.40 11.64 -5.69
CA ALA A 38 5.45 10.69 -4.58
C ALA A 38 4.18 9.86 -4.52
N VAL A 39 3.02 10.50 -4.69
CA VAL A 39 1.72 9.80 -4.70
C VAL A 39 1.72 8.73 -5.79
N ARG A 40 2.18 9.07 -6.98
CA ARG A 40 2.22 8.12 -8.10
C ARG A 40 3.13 6.93 -7.81
N LYS A 41 4.33 7.19 -7.29
CA LYS A 41 5.29 6.12 -6.97
C LYS A 41 4.73 5.17 -5.91
N VAL A 42 4.13 5.73 -4.88
CA VAL A 42 3.52 4.92 -3.81
C VAL A 42 2.38 4.07 -4.37
N ALA A 43 1.50 4.68 -5.18
CA ALA A 43 0.35 3.98 -5.73
C ALA A 43 0.78 2.82 -6.64
N ILE A 44 1.81 3.02 -7.45
CA ILE A 44 2.32 1.96 -8.34
C ILE A 44 2.93 0.83 -7.52
N ALA A 45 3.76 1.15 -6.54
CA ALA A 45 4.38 0.14 -5.69
C ALA A 45 3.34 -0.67 -4.92
N LEU A 46 2.34 0.00 -4.36
CA LEU A 46 1.29 -0.69 -3.61
C LEU A 46 0.42 -1.54 -4.53
N TYR A 47 0.10 -1.06 -5.72
CA TYR A 47 -0.69 -1.82 -6.68
C TYR A 47 0.00 -3.13 -7.05
N GLU A 48 1.30 -3.08 -7.33
CA GLU A 48 2.07 -4.29 -7.62
C GLU A 48 2.04 -5.26 -6.44
N GLY A 49 2.18 -4.75 -5.22
CA GLY A 49 2.09 -5.57 -4.01
C GLY A 49 0.71 -6.18 -3.83
N GLU A 50 -0.35 -5.41 -4.08
CA GLU A 50 -1.72 -5.92 -4.03
C GLU A 50 -1.95 -7.07 -5.01
N ILE A 51 -1.48 -6.91 -6.24
CA ILE A 51 -1.61 -7.94 -7.26
C ILE A 51 -0.87 -9.20 -6.84
N ASN A 52 0.34 -9.05 -6.29
CA ASN A 52 1.09 -10.20 -5.79
C ASN A 52 0.35 -10.93 -4.67
N LEU A 53 -0.22 -10.17 -3.73
CA LEU A 53 -1.00 -10.78 -2.65
C LEU A 53 -2.23 -11.50 -3.19
N ALA A 54 -2.97 -10.88 -4.11
CA ALA A 54 -4.21 -11.44 -4.63
C ALA A 54 -3.97 -12.68 -5.50
N ILE A 55 -2.95 -12.64 -6.35
CA ILE A 55 -2.72 -13.69 -7.35
C ILE A 55 -1.81 -14.79 -6.84
N HIS A 56 -0.70 -14.42 -6.22
CA HIS A 56 0.35 -15.38 -5.89
C HIS A 56 0.38 -15.84 -4.45
N ALA A 57 -0.18 -15.05 -3.55
CA ALA A 57 -0.09 -15.34 -2.12
C ALA A 57 -1.41 -15.77 -1.48
N GLY A 58 -2.49 -15.82 -2.25
CA GLY A 58 -3.80 -16.20 -1.71
C GLY A 58 -4.40 -15.14 -0.80
N GLY A 59 -4.02 -13.88 -1.00
CA GLY A 59 -4.49 -12.77 -0.20
C GLY A 59 -3.52 -12.40 0.91
N GLY A 60 -3.84 -11.37 1.66
CA GLY A 60 -3.00 -10.91 2.74
C GLY A 60 -3.44 -9.56 3.27
N GLU A 61 -2.55 -8.91 3.99
CA GLU A 61 -2.82 -7.64 4.61
C GLU A 61 -1.73 -6.63 4.32
N ILE A 62 -2.13 -5.36 4.31
CA ILE A 62 -1.23 -4.24 4.04
C ILE A 62 -1.37 -3.24 5.17
N ASP A 63 -0.27 -2.91 5.80
CA ASP A 63 -0.20 -1.86 6.81
C ASP A 63 0.61 -0.70 6.25
N VAL A 64 0.07 0.51 6.39
CA VAL A 64 0.70 1.71 5.86
C VAL A 64 0.89 2.71 6.99
N ALA A 65 2.09 3.29 7.06
CA ALA A 65 2.38 4.39 7.98
C ALA A 65 2.85 5.58 7.15
N VAL A 66 2.14 6.69 7.25
CA VAL A 66 2.44 7.91 6.51
C VAL A 66 2.97 8.96 7.46
N THR A 67 4.16 9.46 7.19
CA THR A 67 4.73 10.60 7.90
C THR A 67 4.98 11.73 6.92
N ASP A 68 5.52 12.85 7.40
CA ASP A 68 5.89 13.95 6.52
C ASP A 68 7.18 13.68 5.71
N GLU A 69 7.84 12.56 5.98
CA GLU A 69 9.10 12.20 5.32
C GLU A 69 9.00 10.94 4.47
N SER A 70 8.07 10.05 4.77
CA SER A 70 8.00 8.75 4.09
C SER A 70 6.62 8.13 4.15
N VAL A 71 6.41 7.16 3.28
CA VAL A 71 5.27 6.24 3.32
C VAL A 71 5.86 4.84 3.44
N ASP A 72 5.62 4.21 4.58
CA ASP A 72 6.10 2.85 4.84
C ASP A 72 4.96 1.88 4.65
N MET A 73 5.17 0.85 3.85
CA MET A 73 4.16 -0.16 3.56
C MET A 73 4.69 -1.54 3.92
N THR A 74 3.94 -2.26 4.74
CA THR A 74 4.25 -3.63 5.13
C THR A 74 3.18 -4.53 4.56
N LEU A 75 3.59 -5.46 3.71
CA LEU A 75 2.68 -6.42 3.09
C LEU A 75 2.92 -7.78 3.72
N THR A 76 1.86 -8.40 4.20
CA THR A 76 1.93 -9.69 4.89
C THR A 76 1.00 -10.67 4.22
N ASP A 77 1.52 -11.81 3.77
CA ASP A 77 0.70 -12.90 3.26
C ASP A 77 0.50 -13.94 4.35
N GLN A 78 -0.06 -15.09 3.98
CA GLN A 78 -0.27 -16.20 4.93
C GLN A 78 0.97 -17.09 5.07
N GLY A 79 2.01 -16.79 4.31
CA GLY A 79 3.26 -17.55 4.33
C GLY A 79 4.40 -16.77 4.99
N PRO A 80 5.61 -16.86 4.44
CA PRO A 80 6.80 -16.25 5.05
C PRO A 80 6.83 -14.71 5.03
N GLY A 81 5.86 -14.09 4.44
CA GLY A 81 5.79 -12.64 4.42
C GLY A 81 6.48 -12.01 3.21
N ILE A 82 6.14 -10.76 2.98
CA ILE A 82 6.70 -9.96 1.89
C ILE A 82 7.52 -8.83 2.52
N PRO A 83 8.69 -8.50 1.97
CA PRO A 83 9.53 -7.44 2.53
C PRO A 83 8.80 -6.09 2.62
N ASP A 84 9.12 -5.33 3.65
CA ASP A 84 8.59 -4.00 3.82
C ASP A 84 9.05 -3.09 2.70
N ILE A 85 8.17 -2.18 2.30
CA ILE A 85 8.47 -1.17 1.30
C ILE A 85 8.40 0.20 1.97
N ALA A 86 9.49 0.94 1.90
CA ALA A 86 9.54 2.30 2.42
C ALA A 86 9.92 3.25 1.30
N LEU A 87 9.09 4.25 1.08
CA LEU A 87 9.31 5.23 0.01
C LEU A 87 9.44 6.63 0.62
N ALA A 88 10.55 7.29 0.32
CA ALA A 88 10.77 8.66 0.73
C ALA A 88 9.87 9.61 -0.07
N ILE A 89 9.29 10.60 0.60
CA ILE A 89 8.41 11.58 -0.04
C ILE A 89 9.17 12.84 -0.47
N ARG A 90 10.40 12.97 -0.06
CA ARG A 90 11.24 14.10 -0.42
C ARG A 90 12.23 13.76 -1.50
#